data_632ca1d4f0a489f2fc8efde68506edc1
#
_entry.id   632ca1d4f0a489f2fc8efde68506edc1
#
_cell.length_a   1.000
_cell.length_b   1.000
_cell.length_c   1.000
_cell.angle_alpha   90.00
_cell.angle_beta   90.00
_cell.angle_gamma   90.00
#
_symmetry.space_group_name_H-M   'P 1'
#
loop_
_entity.id
_entity.type
_entity.pdbx_description
1 polymer ?
#
loop_
_entity_poly.entity_id
_entity_poly.type
_entity_poly.pdbx_seq_one_letter_code
_entity_poly.pdbx_strand_id
1 'polypeptide(L)'
;MIKQSISAFILASLLLLVSCVSNKKTSLEAFNQDIYTPEYASGFKILGADNVQSTLIQVFNPWQGAKDVEMSYFISRNGEQAPAGFTGPTIPAGAKQIVCMSSSYIAMLDALGQADRIVAVSGIDYVSNPYIIAHKDSIKDMGPEMNYELLLGLKPDVVLLYGIGDAQ
;
A
#
# COMPACT_ATOMS: atom_id res chain seq x y z
N MET A 1 58.19 -13.01 -11.41
CA MET A 1 57.09 -13.27 -12.38
C MET A 1 55.89 -13.97 -11.80
N ILE A 2 56.00 -14.86 -10.80
CA ILE A 2 54.89 -15.64 -10.21
C ILE A 2 53.91 -14.80 -9.36
N LYS A 3 54.37 -13.73 -8.65
CA LYS A 3 53.51 -12.86 -7.84
C LYS A 3 52.54 -12.00 -8.65
N GLN A 4 52.88 -11.59 -9.85
CA GLN A 4 52.00 -10.80 -10.72
C GLN A 4 50.86 -11.63 -11.33
N SER A 5 51.12 -12.92 -11.64
CA SER A 5 50.08 -13.83 -12.15
C SER A 5 48.99 -14.14 -11.10
N ILE A 6 49.37 -14.29 -9.82
CA ILE A 6 48.39 -14.57 -8.73
C ILE A 6 47.49 -13.39 -8.48
N SER A 7 48.02 -12.15 -8.52
CA SER A 7 47.22 -10.94 -8.32
C SER A 7 46.19 -10.72 -9.44
N ALA A 8 46.54 -11.02 -10.69
CA ALA A 8 45.64 -10.94 -11.84
C ALA A 8 44.52 -12.01 -11.77
N PHE A 9 44.81 -13.20 -11.26
CA PHE A 9 43.85 -14.28 -11.09
C PHE A 9 42.82 -13.97 -9.98
N ILE A 10 43.26 -13.36 -8.87
CA ILE A 10 42.39 -12.95 -7.76
C ILE A 10 41.47 -11.80 -8.21
N LEU A 11 41.96 -10.83 -9.01
CA LEU A 11 41.19 -9.73 -9.52
C LEU A 11 40.14 -10.19 -10.56
N ALA A 12 40.47 -11.17 -11.40
CA ALA A 12 39.54 -11.77 -12.37
C ALA A 12 38.44 -12.61 -11.68
N SER A 13 38.78 -13.29 -10.57
CA SER A 13 37.81 -14.07 -9.76
C SER A 13 36.81 -13.16 -9.03
N LEU A 14 37.21 -11.95 -8.63
CA LEU A 14 36.32 -11.02 -7.93
C LEU A 14 35.28 -10.36 -8.87
N LEU A 15 35.58 -10.28 -10.17
CA LEU A 15 34.68 -9.74 -11.18
C LEU A 15 33.55 -10.70 -11.59
N LEU A 16 33.65 -11.99 -11.26
CA LEU A 16 32.63 -12.99 -11.59
C LEU A 16 31.50 -13.07 -10.54
N LEU A 17 31.60 -12.36 -9.42
CA LEU A 17 30.58 -12.32 -8.37
C LEU A 17 29.55 -11.19 -8.52
N VAL A 18 29.61 -10.42 -9.59
CA VAL A 18 28.49 -9.56 -9.97
C VAL A 18 27.42 -10.45 -10.58
N SER A 19 26.79 -11.25 -9.74
CA SER A 19 25.54 -11.90 -10.07
C SER A 19 24.54 -10.81 -10.39
N CYS A 20 24.18 -10.67 -11.65
CA CYS A 20 23.00 -9.91 -12.04
C CYS A 20 21.83 -10.47 -11.26
N VAL A 21 21.40 -9.76 -10.24
CA VAL A 21 20.05 -9.91 -9.70
C VAL A 21 19.13 -9.49 -10.84
N SER A 22 18.80 -10.44 -11.69
CA SER A 22 17.77 -10.28 -12.70
C SER A 22 16.47 -10.05 -11.93
N ASN A 23 16.02 -8.82 -11.82
CA ASN A 23 14.68 -8.46 -11.37
C ASN A 23 13.69 -8.99 -12.41
N LYS A 24 13.52 -10.31 -12.42
CA LYS A 24 12.51 -10.97 -13.25
C LYS A 24 11.16 -10.52 -12.69
N LYS A 25 10.50 -9.59 -13.38
CA LYS A 25 9.14 -9.20 -13.01
C LYS A 25 8.28 -10.46 -12.98
N THR A 26 7.68 -10.72 -11.84
CA THR A 26 6.70 -11.80 -11.67
C THR A 26 5.54 -11.57 -12.65
N SER A 27 4.99 -12.61 -13.24
CA SER A 27 3.80 -12.46 -14.08
C SER A 27 2.55 -12.27 -13.20
N LEU A 28 1.53 -11.63 -13.73
CA LEU A 28 0.26 -11.46 -13.01
C LEU A 28 -0.38 -12.81 -12.68
N GLU A 29 -0.27 -13.79 -13.57
CA GLU A 29 -0.80 -15.15 -13.41
C GLU A 29 -0.15 -15.93 -12.27
N ALA A 30 1.05 -15.53 -11.81
CA ALA A 30 1.71 -16.16 -10.67
C ALA A 30 1.01 -15.84 -9.33
N PHE A 31 0.22 -14.77 -9.27
CA PHE A 31 -0.59 -14.42 -8.10
C PHE A 31 -1.87 -15.24 -8.08
N ASN A 32 -1.77 -16.51 -7.74
CA ASN A 32 -2.87 -17.48 -7.78
C ASN A 32 -3.09 -18.21 -6.44
N GLN A 33 -2.36 -17.83 -5.39
CA GLN A 33 -2.49 -18.42 -4.06
C GLN A 33 -3.39 -17.53 -3.20
N ASP A 34 -4.52 -18.05 -2.73
CA ASP A 34 -5.34 -17.38 -1.72
C ASP A 34 -4.58 -17.36 -0.39
N ILE A 35 -3.99 -16.21 -0.02
CA ILE A 35 -3.26 -16.05 1.24
C ILE A 35 -4.14 -15.65 2.42
N TYR A 36 -5.38 -15.30 2.14
CA TYR A 36 -6.40 -15.00 3.14
C TYR A 36 -7.79 -15.32 2.59
N THR A 37 -8.55 -16.11 3.34
CA THR A 37 -9.95 -16.41 3.06
C THR A 37 -10.82 -15.67 4.06
N PRO A 38 -11.61 -14.66 3.64
CA PRO A 38 -12.52 -13.95 4.54
C PRO A 38 -13.60 -14.88 5.11
N GLU A 39 -13.86 -14.76 6.40
CA GLU A 39 -14.90 -15.56 7.07
C GLU A 39 -16.29 -14.90 6.90
N TYR A 40 -16.36 -13.58 6.99
CA TYR A 40 -17.63 -12.83 6.99
C TYR A 40 -17.79 -11.89 5.79
N ALA A 41 -16.71 -11.47 5.19
CA ALA A 41 -16.74 -10.55 4.05
C ALA A 41 -16.68 -11.31 2.74
N SER A 42 -17.29 -10.75 1.70
CA SER A 42 -17.24 -11.27 0.33
C SER A 42 -16.88 -10.15 -0.64
N GLY A 43 -16.65 -10.49 -1.90
CA GLY A 43 -16.38 -9.50 -2.94
C GLY A 43 -14.92 -9.03 -3.00
N PHE A 44 -13.98 -9.71 -2.34
CA PHE A 44 -12.55 -9.50 -2.54
C PHE A 44 -11.73 -10.78 -2.37
N LYS A 45 -10.52 -10.76 -2.92
CA LYS A 45 -9.50 -11.78 -2.73
C LYS A 45 -8.17 -11.13 -2.40
N ILE A 46 -7.34 -11.82 -1.62
CA ILE A 46 -5.95 -11.43 -1.35
C ILE A 46 -5.06 -12.57 -1.83
N LEU A 47 -4.31 -12.30 -2.88
CA LEU A 47 -3.51 -13.29 -3.59
C LEU A 47 -2.02 -13.07 -3.34
N GLY A 48 -1.32 -14.17 -3.21
CA GLY A 48 0.15 -14.25 -3.15
C GLY A 48 0.72 -14.99 -4.35
N ALA A 49 2.04 -14.97 -4.45
CA ALA A 49 2.81 -15.74 -5.41
C ALA A 49 4.06 -16.31 -4.75
N ASP A 50 4.60 -17.40 -5.30
CA ASP A 50 5.83 -18.02 -4.79
C ASP A 50 7.00 -17.05 -4.82
N ASN A 51 7.76 -17.02 -3.70
CA ASN A 51 8.94 -16.19 -3.52
C ASN A 51 8.70 -14.67 -3.67
N VAL A 52 7.45 -14.21 -3.52
CA VAL A 52 7.05 -12.81 -3.53
C VAL A 52 6.43 -12.46 -2.18
N GLN A 53 6.87 -11.34 -1.59
CA GLN A 53 6.35 -10.85 -0.30
C GLN A 53 5.12 -9.94 -0.52
N SER A 54 5.04 -9.33 -1.69
CA SER A 54 3.93 -8.46 -2.10
C SER A 54 2.65 -9.24 -2.34
N THR A 55 1.53 -8.57 -2.27
CA THR A 55 0.20 -9.17 -2.43
C THR A 55 -0.60 -8.44 -3.49
N LEU A 56 -1.45 -9.18 -4.18
CA LEU A 56 -2.44 -8.66 -5.10
C LEU A 56 -3.82 -8.71 -4.42
N ILE A 57 -4.49 -7.58 -4.31
CA ILE A 57 -5.87 -7.51 -3.81
C ILE A 57 -6.76 -7.31 -5.02
N GLN A 58 -7.77 -8.16 -5.18
CA GLN A 58 -8.83 -8.04 -6.16
C GLN A 58 -10.15 -7.75 -5.45
N VAL A 59 -10.87 -6.74 -5.90
CA VAL A 59 -12.17 -6.34 -5.36
C VAL A 59 -13.20 -6.43 -6.47
N PHE A 60 -14.28 -7.13 -6.19
CA PHE A 60 -15.34 -7.41 -7.16
C PHE A 60 -16.62 -6.68 -6.76
N ASN A 61 -17.20 -5.96 -7.70
CA ASN A 61 -18.47 -5.25 -7.52
C ASN A 61 -18.47 -4.37 -6.25
N PRO A 62 -17.57 -3.39 -6.12
CA PRO A 62 -17.25 -2.68 -4.87
C PRO A 62 -18.37 -1.75 -4.35
N TRP A 63 -19.42 -1.51 -5.11
CA TRP A 63 -20.58 -0.71 -4.67
C TRP A 63 -21.90 -1.38 -5.01
N GLN A 64 -22.95 -0.93 -4.37
CA GLN A 64 -24.31 -1.46 -4.59
C GLN A 64 -24.74 -1.25 -6.05
N GLY A 65 -25.16 -2.33 -6.69
CA GLY A 65 -25.58 -2.33 -8.08
C GLY A 65 -24.46 -2.47 -9.12
N ALA A 66 -23.20 -2.51 -8.69
CA ALA A 66 -22.08 -2.85 -9.59
C ALA A 66 -22.24 -4.26 -10.15
N LYS A 67 -21.96 -4.41 -11.45
CA LYS A 67 -21.97 -5.71 -12.15
C LYS A 67 -20.73 -5.78 -13.01
N ASP A 68 -20.03 -6.92 -12.90
CA ASP A 68 -18.83 -7.21 -13.69
C ASP A 68 -17.70 -6.16 -13.53
N VAL A 69 -17.67 -5.49 -12.36
CA VAL A 69 -16.61 -4.54 -12.00
C VAL A 69 -15.55 -5.25 -11.19
N GLU A 70 -14.32 -5.20 -11.66
CA GLU A 70 -13.14 -5.68 -10.95
C GLU A 70 -12.14 -4.54 -10.79
N MET A 71 -11.63 -4.37 -9.56
CA MET A 71 -10.55 -3.44 -9.22
C MET A 71 -9.41 -4.22 -8.59
N SER A 72 -8.20 -3.98 -9.04
CA SER A 72 -7.03 -4.69 -8.51
C SER A 72 -6.02 -3.69 -7.95
N TYR A 73 -5.40 -4.06 -6.82
CA TYR A 73 -4.38 -3.28 -6.12
C TYR A 73 -3.17 -4.15 -5.83
N PHE A 74 -1.98 -3.63 -6.12
CA PHE A 74 -0.74 -4.30 -5.78
C PHE A 74 -0.15 -3.67 -4.52
N ILE A 75 -0.03 -4.47 -3.45
CA ILE A 75 0.58 -4.03 -2.19
C ILE A 75 2.06 -4.42 -2.23
N SER A 76 2.90 -3.46 -2.59
CA SER A 76 4.35 -3.66 -2.73
C SER A 76 5.01 -3.77 -1.36
N ARG A 77 5.79 -4.85 -1.15
CA ARG A 77 6.68 -5.04 -0.01
C ARG A 77 8.12 -5.10 -0.49
N ASN A 78 9.06 -4.68 0.35
CA ASN A 78 10.51 -4.75 0.09
C ASN A 78 10.95 -4.15 -1.25
N GLY A 79 10.20 -3.18 -1.79
CA GLY A 79 10.49 -2.56 -3.08
C GLY A 79 10.21 -3.44 -4.29
N GLU A 80 9.49 -4.54 -4.11
CA GLU A 80 9.09 -5.41 -5.22
C GLU A 80 8.20 -4.64 -6.21
N GLN A 81 8.45 -4.87 -7.49
CA GLN A 81 7.72 -4.20 -8.56
C GLN A 81 6.43 -4.92 -8.87
N ALA A 82 5.42 -4.17 -9.28
CA ALA A 82 4.17 -4.74 -9.76
C ALA A 82 4.43 -5.74 -10.91
N PRO A 83 3.64 -6.82 -11.00
CA PRO A 83 3.83 -7.84 -12.01
C PRO A 83 3.68 -7.27 -13.44
N ALA A 84 4.28 -7.96 -14.40
CA ALA A 84 4.16 -7.56 -15.80
C ALA A 84 2.69 -7.60 -16.24
N GLY A 85 2.22 -6.54 -16.90
CA GLY A 85 0.83 -6.41 -17.34
C GLY A 85 -0.13 -5.87 -16.28
N PHE A 86 0.31 -5.62 -15.05
CA PHE A 86 -0.52 -4.99 -14.03
C PHE A 86 -0.69 -3.48 -14.33
N THR A 87 -1.94 -3.02 -14.32
CA THR A 87 -2.31 -1.63 -14.63
C THR A 87 -2.96 -0.90 -13.46
N GLY A 88 -3.24 -1.61 -12.36
CA GLY A 88 -3.86 -1.04 -11.17
C GLY A 88 -2.89 -0.21 -10.31
N PRO A 89 -3.39 0.44 -9.27
CA PRO A 89 -2.57 1.17 -8.32
C PRO A 89 -1.59 0.26 -7.59
N THR A 90 -0.35 0.75 -7.41
CA THR A 90 0.64 0.14 -6.53
C THR A 90 0.73 0.94 -5.24
N ILE A 91 0.51 0.27 -4.11
CA ILE A 91 0.52 0.87 -2.79
C ILE A 91 1.70 0.27 -2.00
N PRO A 92 2.63 1.07 -1.50
CA PRO A 92 3.70 0.56 -0.66
C PRO A 92 3.12 0.03 0.65
N ALA A 93 3.53 -1.17 1.05
CA ALA A 93 3.14 -1.73 2.34
C ALA A 93 3.74 -0.91 3.48
N GLY A 94 3.01 -0.82 4.59
CA GLY A 94 3.48 -0.11 5.77
C GLY A 94 3.33 1.40 5.66
N ALA A 95 2.28 1.88 5.00
CA ALA A 95 1.88 3.29 5.00
C ALA A 95 1.99 3.89 6.42
N LYS A 96 2.70 5.00 6.56
CA LYS A 96 2.99 5.66 7.85
C LYS A 96 2.20 6.95 8.03
N GLN A 97 1.77 7.56 6.94
CA GLN A 97 1.06 8.83 6.93
C GLN A 97 -0.29 8.64 6.23
N ILE A 98 -1.35 8.56 7.03
CA ILE A 98 -2.70 8.29 6.54
C ILE A 98 -3.58 9.49 6.84
N VAL A 99 -4.32 9.94 5.84
CA VAL A 99 -5.37 10.95 5.98
C VAL A 99 -6.73 10.27 5.99
N CYS A 100 -7.56 10.57 6.99
CA CYS A 100 -8.90 10.00 7.15
C CYS A 100 -9.97 11.08 6.98
N MET A 101 -10.73 11.02 5.88
CA MET A 101 -11.82 11.95 5.61
C MET A 101 -13.15 11.51 6.22
N SER A 102 -13.15 10.50 7.09
CA SER A 102 -14.33 10.03 7.83
C SER A 102 -13.91 9.41 9.17
N SER A 103 -14.73 9.61 10.19
CA SER A 103 -14.57 8.97 11.51
C SER A 103 -14.63 7.44 11.44
N SER A 104 -15.32 6.87 10.45
CA SER A 104 -15.35 5.41 10.23
C SER A 104 -13.96 4.85 9.92
N TYR A 105 -13.17 5.56 9.13
CA TYR A 105 -11.79 5.14 8.82
C TYR A 105 -10.87 5.26 10.03
N ILE A 106 -11.08 6.30 10.86
CA ILE A 106 -10.37 6.44 12.14
C ILE A 106 -10.64 5.21 13.03
N ALA A 107 -11.92 4.83 13.16
CA ALA A 107 -12.32 3.67 13.96
C ALA A 107 -11.72 2.36 13.43
N MET A 108 -11.65 2.17 12.11
CA MET A 108 -11.03 1.00 11.49
C MET A 108 -9.52 0.94 11.79
N LEU A 109 -8.80 2.06 11.65
CA LEU A 109 -7.38 2.11 11.95
C LEU A 109 -7.09 1.91 13.44
N ASP A 110 -7.93 2.46 14.31
CA ASP A 110 -7.83 2.27 15.76
C ASP A 110 -8.05 0.81 16.14
N ALA A 111 -9.08 0.14 15.59
CA ALA A 111 -9.31 -1.28 15.79
C ALA A 111 -8.15 -2.17 15.32
N LEU A 112 -7.38 -1.72 14.32
CA LEU A 112 -6.16 -2.37 13.84
C LEU A 112 -4.91 -1.99 14.66
N GLY A 113 -5.04 -1.14 15.69
CA GLY A 113 -3.90 -0.62 16.45
C GLY A 113 -2.96 0.28 15.63
N GLN A 114 -3.51 1.00 14.63
CA GLN A 114 -2.75 1.84 13.71
C GLN A 114 -3.17 3.33 13.74
N ALA A 115 -3.81 3.75 14.81
CA ALA A 115 -4.25 5.16 14.97
C ALA A 115 -3.07 6.14 14.95
N ASP A 116 -1.88 5.71 15.36
CA ASP A 116 -0.62 6.48 15.36
C ASP A 116 -0.13 6.87 13.97
N ARG A 117 -0.68 6.26 12.92
CA ARG A 117 -0.37 6.58 11.51
C ARG A 117 -1.26 7.68 10.93
N ILE A 118 -2.26 8.13 11.67
CA ILE A 118 -3.17 9.18 11.22
C ILE A 118 -2.49 10.54 11.39
N VAL A 119 -2.27 11.23 10.29
CA VAL A 119 -1.61 12.57 10.28
C VAL A 119 -2.60 13.71 10.05
N ALA A 120 -3.78 13.42 9.50
CA ALA A 120 -4.85 14.40 9.33
C ALA A 120 -6.23 13.72 9.29
N VAL A 121 -7.24 14.45 9.72
CA VAL A 121 -8.64 14.02 9.74
C VAL A 121 -9.55 15.13 9.25
N SER A 122 -10.75 14.80 8.80
CA SER A 122 -11.78 15.78 8.48
C SER A 122 -12.54 16.17 9.75
N GLY A 123 -12.62 17.47 10.03
CA GLY A 123 -13.40 18.03 11.13
C GLY A 123 -12.95 17.54 12.50
N ILE A 124 -11.69 17.80 12.84
CA ILE A 124 -11.03 17.29 14.06
C ILE A 124 -11.80 17.57 15.34
N ASP A 125 -12.56 18.68 15.39
CA ASP A 125 -13.38 19.05 16.54
C ASP A 125 -14.58 18.11 16.79
N TYR A 126 -14.99 17.37 15.78
CA TYR A 126 -16.10 16.42 15.83
C TYR A 126 -15.63 14.96 16.02
N VAL A 127 -14.32 14.73 16.10
CA VAL A 127 -13.76 13.40 16.29
C VAL A 127 -13.77 13.02 17.76
N SER A 128 -14.43 11.92 18.11
CA SER A 128 -14.52 11.41 19.48
C SER A 128 -13.49 10.33 19.82
N ASN A 129 -12.62 9.94 18.89
CA ASN A 129 -11.61 8.91 19.10
C ASN A 129 -10.57 9.39 20.13
N PRO A 130 -10.30 8.61 21.21
CA PRO A 130 -9.41 9.02 22.30
C PRO A 130 -7.97 9.34 21.84
N TYR A 131 -7.45 8.57 20.87
CA TYR A 131 -6.11 8.82 20.34
C TYR A 131 -6.03 10.17 19.63
N ILE A 132 -7.00 10.46 18.76
CA ILE A 132 -7.05 11.73 18.02
C ILE A 132 -7.19 12.92 18.97
N ILE A 133 -8.04 12.81 19.99
CA ILE A 133 -8.23 13.86 21.01
C ILE A 133 -6.91 14.13 21.75
N ALA A 134 -6.19 13.07 22.17
CA ALA A 134 -4.94 13.20 22.90
C ALA A 134 -3.79 13.79 22.03
N HIS A 135 -3.86 13.67 20.71
CA HIS A 135 -2.82 14.11 19.78
C HIS A 135 -3.28 15.26 18.85
N LYS A 136 -4.34 15.96 19.24
CA LYS A 136 -5.00 17.00 18.43
C LYS A 136 -4.04 18.07 17.92
N ASP A 137 -3.02 18.45 18.71
CA ASP A 137 -2.06 19.49 18.34
C ASP A 137 -1.13 19.04 17.18
N SER A 138 -0.92 17.75 17.01
CA SER A 138 -0.04 17.18 15.98
C SER A 138 -0.78 16.71 14.74
N ILE A 139 -2.05 16.34 14.87
CA ILE A 139 -2.90 15.89 13.77
C ILE A 139 -3.55 17.10 13.11
N LYS A 140 -3.52 17.16 11.79
CA LYS A 140 -4.06 18.30 11.03
C LYS A 140 -5.55 18.15 10.75
N ASP A 141 -6.26 19.26 10.73
CA ASP A 141 -7.65 19.30 10.28
C ASP A 141 -7.70 19.60 8.79
N MET A 142 -8.27 18.67 8.02
CA MET A 142 -8.50 18.83 6.58
C MET A 142 -9.72 19.68 6.27
N GLY A 143 -10.53 19.99 7.28
CA GLY A 143 -11.83 20.66 7.10
C GLY A 143 -12.92 19.70 6.60
N PRO A 144 -14.15 20.22 6.38
CA PRO A 144 -15.26 19.44 5.85
C PRO A 144 -15.05 19.03 4.39
N GLU A 145 -14.34 19.84 3.63
CA GLU A 145 -13.88 19.56 2.28
C GLU A 145 -12.36 19.34 2.29
N MET A 146 -11.87 18.60 1.31
CA MET A 146 -10.43 18.30 1.26
C MET A 146 -9.60 19.54 0.97
N ASN A 147 -8.73 19.91 1.90
CA ASN A 147 -7.74 20.95 1.69
C ASN A 147 -6.56 20.42 0.89
N TYR A 148 -6.55 20.66 -0.41
CA TYR A 148 -5.52 20.16 -1.32
C TYR A 148 -4.12 20.76 -1.05
N GLU A 149 -4.02 22.01 -0.60
CA GLU A 149 -2.71 22.60 -0.24
C GLU A 149 -2.10 21.87 0.95
N LEU A 150 -2.90 21.65 1.99
CA LEU A 150 -2.47 20.90 3.16
C LEU A 150 -2.11 19.46 2.79
N LEU A 151 -2.92 18.81 1.93
CA LEU A 151 -2.67 17.46 1.46
C LEU A 151 -1.32 17.36 0.72
N LEU A 152 -1.03 18.30 -0.19
CA LEU A 152 0.23 18.36 -0.91
C LEU A 152 1.43 18.62 0.02
N GLY A 153 1.24 19.41 1.08
CA GLY A 153 2.25 19.66 2.09
C GLY A 153 2.55 18.44 2.96
N LEU A 154 1.52 17.68 3.32
CA LEU A 154 1.64 16.47 4.16
C LEU A 154 2.26 15.30 3.40
N LYS A 155 2.03 15.20 2.09
CA LYS A 155 2.50 14.08 1.24
C LYS A 155 2.14 12.71 1.82
N PRO A 156 0.87 12.45 2.15
CA PRO A 156 0.49 11.20 2.79
C PRO A 156 0.74 10.00 1.86
N ASP A 157 0.97 8.83 2.48
CA ASP A 157 1.08 7.56 1.74
C ASP A 157 -0.30 7.08 1.25
N VAL A 158 -1.35 7.36 2.03
CA VAL A 158 -2.73 6.95 1.73
C VAL A 158 -3.72 8.02 2.19
N VAL A 159 -4.74 8.26 1.37
CA VAL A 159 -5.91 9.06 1.71
C VAL A 159 -7.14 8.17 1.66
N LEU A 160 -7.82 8.03 2.79
CA LEU A 160 -9.08 7.32 2.91
C LEU A 160 -10.23 8.33 2.81
N LEU A 161 -10.96 8.25 1.73
CA LEU A 161 -12.10 9.13 1.47
C LEU A 161 -13.30 8.30 0.99
N TYR A 162 -14.49 8.87 1.11
CA TYR A 162 -15.72 8.28 0.59
C TYR A 162 -16.28 9.16 -0.51
N GLY A 163 -16.84 8.53 -1.54
CA GLY A 163 -17.59 9.22 -2.57
C GLY A 163 -19.08 9.19 -2.20
N ILE A 164 -19.70 10.37 -2.07
CA ILE A 164 -21.15 10.52 -2.04
C ILE A 164 -21.50 11.29 -3.30
N GLY A 165 -22.19 10.67 -4.23
CA GLY A 165 -22.63 11.30 -5.46
C GLY A 165 -23.08 10.28 -6.49
N ASP A 166 -23.90 10.72 -7.41
CA ASP A 166 -24.25 9.95 -8.58
C ASP A 166 -22.98 9.71 -9.40
N ALA A 167 -22.68 8.43 -9.65
CA ALA A 167 -21.64 8.07 -10.61
C ALA A 167 -22.09 8.58 -11.99
N GLN A 168 -21.49 9.68 -12.44
CA GLN A 168 -21.64 10.19 -13.80
C GLN A 168 -20.65 9.51 -14.71
#